data_721cbd13c2e4e71b6c9b9c8b39e23c6a
#
_entry.id   721cbd13c2e4e71b6c9b9c8b39e23c6a
#
_cell.length_a   1.000
_cell.length_b   1.000
_cell.length_c   1.000
_cell.angle_alpha   90.00
_cell.angle_beta   90.00
_cell.angle_gamma   90.00
#
_symmetry.space_group_name_H-M   'P 1'
#
loop_
_entity.id
_entity.type
_entity.pdbx_description
1 polymer ?
#
loop_
_entity_poly.entity_id
_entity_poly.type
_entity_poly.pdbx_seq_one_letter_code
_entity_poly.pdbx_strand_id
1 'polypeptide(L)'
;MNFQYKLVSSMCKVFSGGENINELKEKRLTGLKGETVSCQVAYYWGEDRMERGSLTVLSTIKDRVQVRMVNLVPCEYPCHMKRDDGYLAVEPGMYPDWLSELPKLGFPLISGQWRCLWVDVELDDRMQAGEYPVKLRLEKDGEILCEPEFICEVLSAKLPKLPIPYTEWFHSDCLADYYQVEVFSDRYWEIVKEFVQSAVKHKCNMLLTPVFTPPLDTAIGGERPTVQLVDVEVSEGKKYSFGFNNLRKWVRMALDCGIEYFEI
;
A
#
# COMPACT_ATOMS: atom_id res chain seq x y z
N MET A 1 -15.64 -9.33 29.40
CA MET A 1 -14.87 -8.57 28.40
C MET A 1 -15.77 -8.36 27.18
N ASN A 2 -16.02 -7.10 26.79
CA ASN A 2 -16.87 -6.78 25.65
C ASN A 2 -16.00 -6.58 24.38
N PHE A 3 -15.62 -7.70 23.77
CA PHE A 3 -14.85 -7.73 22.51
C PHE A 3 -15.68 -8.40 21.42
N GLN A 4 -15.72 -7.77 20.24
CA GLN A 4 -16.39 -8.31 19.06
C GLN A 4 -15.43 -8.29 17.88
N TYR A 5 -15.59 -9.22 16.95
CA TYR A 5 -14.83 -9.22 15.70
C TYR A 5 -15.66 -9.72 14.53
N LYS A 6 -15.25 -9.36 13.33
CA LYS A 6 -15.76 -9.87 12.06
C LYS A 6 -14.63 -10.06 11.08
N LEU A 7 -14.64 -11.15 10.34
CA LEU A 7 -13.80 -11.32 9.16
C LEU A 7 -14.52 -10.68 7.97
N VAL A 8 -13.90 -9.69 7.31
CA VAL A 8 -14.54 -8.91 6.26
C VAL A 8 -13.70 -8.87 4.98
N SER A 9 -14.33 -8.56 3.86
CA SER A 9 -13.65 -8.41 2.58
C SER A 9 -12.61 -7.27 2.62
N SER A 10 -11.55 -7.38 1.84
CA SER A 10 -10.61 -6.29 1.58
C SER A 10 -11.29 -5.05 0.98
N MET A 11 -12.44 -5.21 0.33
CA MET A 11 -13.24 -4.10 -0.23
C MET A 11 -14.10 -3.38 0.82
N CYS A 12 -14.17 -3.89 2.05
CA CYS A 12 -14.96 -3.26 3.11
C CYS A 12 -14.20 -2.07 3.71
N LYS A 13 -14.86 -0.92 3.82
CA LYS A 13 -14.35 0.22 4.61
C LYS A 13 -14.89 0.11 6.03
N VAL A 14 -14.01 -0.16 6.99
CA VAL A 14 -14.36 -0.33 8.40
C VAL A 14 -14.27 1.03 9.10
N PHE A 15 -15.39 1.73 9.20
CA PHE A 15 -15.50 2.99 9.93
C PHE A 15 -15.52 2.76 11.44
N SER A 16 -15.07 3.73 12.23
CA SER A 16 -14.98 3.61 13.69
C SER A 16 -16.35 3.43 14.38
N GLY A 17 -17.42 3.93 13.79
CA GLY A 17 -18.81 3.73 14.25
C GLY A 17 -19.37 2.33 13.98
N GLY A 18 -18.77 1.58 13.06
CA GLY A 18 -19.20 0.22 12.75
C GLY A 18 -20.29 0.10 11.68
N GLU A 19 -20.57 1.20 10.96
CA GLU A 19 -21.55 1.19 9.88
C GLU A 19 -21.08 0.27 8.73
N ASN A 20 -22.01 -0.48 8.18
CA ASN A 20 -21.82 -1.31 6.98
C ASN A 20 -20.70 -2.37 7.07
N ILE A 21 -20.38 -2.86 8.26
CA ILE A 21 -19.42 -3.95 8.42
C ILE A 21 -20.12 -5.29 8.13
N ASN A 22 -19.96 -5.77 6.90
CA ASN A 22 -20.53 -7.05 6.47
C ASN A 22 -19.50 -8.18 6.60
N GLU A 23 -19.79 -9.19 7.42
CA GLU A 23 -18.95 -10.37 7.55
C GLU A 23 -18.89 -11.17 6.24
N LEU A 24 -17.72 -11.72 5.93
CA LEU A 24 -17.56 -12.65 4.81
C LEU A 24 -18.47 -13.86 4.99
N LYS A 25 -19.33 -14.13 4.00
CA LYS A 25 -20.21 -15.29 4.00
C LYS A 25 -19.41 -16.60 3.93
N GLU A 26 -18.42 -16.61 3.06
CA GLU A 26 -17.48 -17.71 2.92
C GLU A 26 -16.12 -17.27 3.46
N LYS A 27 -15.63 -17.99 4.47
CA LYS A 27 -14.31 -17.72 5.05
C LYS A 27 -13.21 -18.37 4.19
N ARG A 28 -13.18 -17.98 2.91
CA ARG A 28 -12.27 -18.51 1.90
C ARG A 28 -11.74 -17.37 1.04
N LEU A 29 -10.44 -17.37 0.81
CA LEU A 29 -9.74 -16.51 -0.15
C LEU A 29 -9.11 -17.41 -1.19
N THR A 30 -9.48 -17.24 -2.44
CA THR A 30 -8.98 -18.05 -3.56
C THR A 30 -8.12 -17.17 -4.47
N GLY A 31 -6.95 -17.65 -4.87
CA GLY A 31 -6.06 -16.92 -5.77
C GLY A 31 -5.17 -17.82 -6.61
N LEU A 32 -4.58 -17.21 -7.64
CA LEU A 32 -3.59 -17.83 -8.53
C LEU A 32 -2.20 -17.74 -7.89
N LYS A 33 -1.28 -18.59 -8.29
CA LYS A 33 0.14 -18.42 -7.97
C LYS A 33 0.65 -17.10 -8.52
N GLY A 34 1.37 -16.33 -7.72
CA GLY A 34 1.85 -14.99 -8.06
C GLY A 34 0.88 -13.85 -7.72
N GLU A 35 -0.28 -14.16 -7.12
CA GLU A 35 -1.20 -13.17 -6.55
C GLU A 35 -0.92 -12.89 -5.07
N THR A 36 -1.47 -11.79 -4.59
CA THR A 36 -1.68 -11.53 -3.16
C THR A 36 -3.18 -11.45 -2.93
N VAL A 37 -3.71 -12.30 -2.06
CA VAL A 37 -5.12 -12.25 -1.65
C VAL A 37 -5.24 -11.61 -0.30
N SER A 38 -6.31 -10.83 -0.08
CA SER A 38 -6.44 -10.01 1.12
C SER A 38 -7.82 -10.08 1.73
N CYS A 39 -7.86 -10.01 3.05
CA CYS A 39 -9.07 -9.79 3.84
C CYS A 39 -8.77 -8.85 5.01
N GLN A 40 -9.76 -8.58 5.83
CA GLN A 40 -9.60 -7.76 7.01
C GLN A 40 -10.24 -8.42 8.23
N VAL A 41 -9.65 -8.20 9.41
CA VAL A 41 -10.26 -8.50 10.70
C VAL A 41 -10.70 -7.20 11.33
N ALA A 42 -11.99 -6.90 11.24
CA ALA A 42 -12.60 -5.81 11.99
C ALA A 42 -12.80 -6.25 13.43
N TYR A 43 -12.47 -5.38 14.39
CA TYR A 43 -12.64 -5.65 15.80
C TYR A 43 -13.17 -4.42 16.55
N TYR A 44 -13.92 -4.67 17.61
CA TYR A 44 -14.49 -3.66 18.50
C TYR A 44 -14.05 -3.92 19.93
N TRP A 45 -13.64 -2.86 20.62
CA TRP A 45 -13.29 -2.89 22.03
C TRP A 45 -14.28 -2.07 22.83
N GLY A 46 -15.12 -2.74 23.63
CA GLY A 46 -16.22 -2.12 24.36
C GLY A 46 -15.94 -1.83 25.83
N GLU A 47 -14.67 -1.94 26.28
CA GLU A 47 -14.28 -1.60 27.64
C GLU A 47 -13.90 -0.11 27.74
N ASP A 48 -13.97 0.46 28.92
CA ASP A 48 -13.77 1.90 29.14
C ASP A 48 -12.32 2.40 28.98
N ARG A 49 -11.36 1.49 28.86
CA ARG A 49 -9.94 1.83 28.77
C ARG A 49 -9.38 1.46 27.41
N MET A 50 -8.47 2.30 26.95
CA MET A 50 -7.61 1.94 25.82
C MET A 50 -6.55 0.94 26.30
N GLU A 51 -6.42 -0.15 25.57
CA GLU A 51 -5.50 -1.24 25.86
C GLU A 51 -4.69 -1.61 24.61
N ARG A 52 -3.88 -2.65 24.70
CA ARG A 52 -3.13 -3.20 23.58
C ARG A 52 -3.34 -4.70 23.49
N GLY A 53 -3.52 -5.16 22.26
CA GLY A 53 -3.57 -6.57 21.94
C GLY A 53 -2.30 -7.02 21.23
N SER A 54 -1.99 -8.30 21.34
CA SER A 54 -0.97 -8.97 20.53
C SER A 54 -1.63 -9.84 19.48
N LEU A 55 -0.90 -10.13 18.40
CA LEU A 55 -1.37 -10.97 17.31
C LEU A 55 -0.34 -12.04 16.98
N THR A 56 -0.81 -13.27 16.82
CA THR A 56 -0.03 -14.40 16.35
C THR A 56 -0.69 -15.04 15.14
N VAL A 57 0.07 -15.28 14.08
CA VAL A 57 -0.39 -16.01 12.89
C VAL A 57 -0.11 -17.50 13.07
N LEU A 58 -1.16 -18.29 13.03
CA LEU A 58 -1.13 -19.76 13.14
C LEU A 58 -1.47 -20.39 11.79
N SER A 59 -0.45 -20.76 11.04
CA SER A 59 -0.59 -21.40 9.71
C SER A 59 0.72 -22.07 9.30
N THR A 60 0.63 -23.05 8.43
CA THR A 60 1.79 -23.64 7.74
C THR A 60 2.45 -22.67 6.75
N ILE A 61 1.70 -21.63 6.35
CA ILE A 61 2.16 -20.57 5.43
C ILE A 61 2.35 -19.22 6.15
N LYS A 62 2.55 -19.20 7.46
CA LYS A 62 2.64 -17.97 8.28
C LYS A 62 3.65 -16.95 7.74
N ASP A 63 4.77 -17.41 7.15
CA ASP A 63 5.81 -16.55 6.60
C ASP A 63 5.39 -15.80 5.32
N ARG A 64 4.19 -16.12 4.79
CA ARG A 64 3.55 -15.47 3.64
C ARG A 64 2.38 -14.60 4.03
N VAL A 65 2.06 -14.57 5.32
CA VAL A 65 0.96 -13.78 5.86
C VAL A 65 1.53 -12.50 6.48
N GLN A 66 1.17 -11.38 5.90
CA GLN A 66 1.49 -10.06 6.45
C GLN A 66 0.23 -9.46 7.07
N VAL A 67 0.34 -8.99 8.30
CA VAL A 67 -0.75 -8.27 8.98
C VAL A 67 -0.33 -6.83 9.23
N ARG A 68 -1.19 -5.88 8.84
CA ARG A 68 -0.96 -4.44 8.98
C ARG A 68 -2.14 -3.77 9.68
N MET A 69 -1.88 -2.63 10.30
CA MET A 69 -2.94 -1.77 10.84
C MET A 69 -3.60 -1.00 9.72
N VAL A 70 -4.93 -0.93 9.73
CA VAL A 70 -5.67 0.09 8.98
C VAL A 70 -5.82 1.31 9.88
N ASN A 71 -5.09 2.37 9.59
CA ASN A 71 -5.15 3.61 10.35
C ASN A 71 -6.24 4.53 9.81
N LEU A 72 -6.75 5.38 10.69
CA LEU A 72 -7.68 6.42 10.32
C LEU A 72 -6.92 7.69 9.97
N VAL A 73 -7.33 8.35 8.89
CA VAL A 73 -6.80 9.64 8.44
C VAL A 73 -7.87 10.72 8.54
N PRO A 74 -7.52 11.95 8.93
CA PRO A 74 -8.47 13.05 8.94
C PRO A 74 -8.83 13.44 7.50
N CYS A 75 -10.11 13.68 7.24
CA CYS A 75 -10.60 14.22 6.00
C CYS A 75 -11.60 15.34 6.29
N GLU A 76 -11.20 16.58 6.04
CA GLU A 76 -12.03 17.76 6.31
C GLU A 76 -13.05 17.99 5.20
N TYR A 77 -12.75 17.55 3.98
CA TYR A 77 -13.61 17.74 2.80
C TYR A 77 -13.73 16.45 2.00
N PRO A 78 -14.54 15.47 2.46
CA PRO A 78 -14.61 14.14 1.84
C PRO A 78 -15.23 14.12 0.45
N CYS A 79 -16.09 15.10 0.11
CA CYS A 79 -16.72 15.16 -1.19
C CYS A 79 -17.20 16.58 -1.53
N HIS A 80 -17.40 16.84 -2.83
CA HIS A 80 -17.98 18.09 -3.32
C HIS A 80 -19.48 18.16 -3.05
N MET A 81 -20.05 19.39 -2.90
CA MET A 81 -21.49 19.59 -2.66
C MET A 81 -22.38 19.05 -3.77
N LYS A 82 -21.92 19.10 -5.05
CA LYS A 82 -22.60 18.51 -6.21
C LYS A 82 -22.02 17.14 -6.52
N ARG A 83 -22.08 16.22 -5.57
CA ARG A 83 -21.59 14.86 -5.72
C ARG A 83 -22.65 13.94 -6.32
N ASP A 84 -22.23 12.79 -6.80
CA ASP A 84 -23.10 11.64 -7.11
C ASP A 84 -23.46 10.85 -5.83
N ASP A 85 -24.12 9.72 -5.99
CA ASP A 85 -24.58 8.86 -4.89
C ASP A 85 -23.56 7.78 -4.49
N GLY A 86 -22.35 7.79 -5.08
CA GLY A 86 -21.34 6.73 -4.91
C GLY A 86 -20.50 6.83 -3.62
N TYR A 87 -20.75 7.81 -2.76
CA TYR A 87 -19.98 8.02 -1.53
C TYR A 87 -20.51 7.18 -0.36
N LEU A 88 -19.58 6.50 0.36
CA LEU A 88 -19.92 5.76 1.58
C LEU A 88 -20.12 6.69 2.79
N ALA A 89 -19.45 7.84 2.79
CA ALA A 89 -19.60 8.89 3.80
C ALA A 89 -19.29 10.25 3.18
N VAL A 90 -19.91 11.29 3.68
CA VAL A 90 -19.86 12.65 3.11
C VAL A 90 -19.51 13.72 4.12
N GLU A 91 -19.54 13.39 5.41
CA GLU A 91 -19.26 14.34 6.50
C GLU A 91 -17.75 14.34 6.82
N PRO A 92 -17.19 15.48 7.24
CA PRO A 92 -15.84 15.52 7.76
C PRO A 92 -15.61 14.50 8.89
N GLY A 93 -14.45 13.84 8.89
CA GLY A 93 -14.21 12.81 9.90
C GLY A 93 -12.87 12.11 9.75
N MET A 94 -12.76 10.99 10.50
CA MET A 94 -11.62 10.10 10.46
C MET A 94 -11.97 8.87 9.63
N TYR A 95 -11.23 8.63 8.54
CA TYR A 95 -11.54 7.61 7.55
C TYR A 95 -10.47 6.51 7.49
N PRO A 96 -10.86 5.23 7.33
CA PRO A 96 -9.92 4.13 7.19
C PRO A 96 -9.18 4.22 5.85
N ASP A 97 -7.85 4.31 5.92
CA ASP A 97 -7.04 4.43 4.70
C ASP A 97 -5.63 3.84 4.86
N TRP A 98 -4.75 4.52 5.57
CA TRP A 98 -3.33 4.21 5.59
C TRP A 98 -3.00 2.88 6.28
N LEU A 99 -2.26 2.00 5.56
CA LEU A 99 -1.74 0.75 6.09
C LEU A 99 -0.34 0.96 6.69
N SER A 100 -0.20 0.65 7.97
CA SER A 100 1.10 0.66 8.65
C SER A 100 1.45 -0.72 9.21
N GLU A 101 2.72 -0.95 9.47
CA GLU A 101 3.14 -2.11 10.24
C GLU A 101 2.48 -2.14 11.62
N LEU A 102 2.33 -3.34 12.18
CA LEU A 102 1.86 -3.48 13.56
C LEU A 102 2.86 -2.84 14.51
N PRO A 103 2.41 -2.01 15.47
CA PRO A 103 3.30 -1.44 16.47
C PRO A 103 3.97 -2.54 17.30
N LYS A 104 5.25 -2.36 17.64
CA LYS A 104 6.01 -3.31 18.45
C LYS A 104 5.36 -3.63 19.81
N LEU A 105 4.60 -2.68 20.36
CA LEU A 105 3.86 -2.84 21.62
C LEU A 105 2.46 -3.46 21.43
N GLY A 106 2.14 -3.95 20.22
CA GLY A 106 0.84 -4.51 19.88
C GLY A 106 -0.13 -3.51 19.27
N PHE A 107 -1.23 -4.03 18.71
CA PHE A 107 -2.28 -3.22 18.10
C PHE A 107 -3.17 -2.55 19.15
N PRO A 108 -3.68 -1.32 18.91
CA PRO A 108 -4.48 -0.58 19.88
C PRO A 108 -5.90 -1.16 19.97
N LEU A 109 -6.37 -1.34 21.20
CA LEU A 109 -7.76 -1.61 21.56
C LEU A 109 -8.37 -0.30 22.05
N ILE A 110 -9.07 0.41 21.17
CA ILE A 110 -9.60 1.75 21.46
C ILE A 110 -11.05 1.63 21.90
N SER A 111 -11.36 2.14 23.08
CA SER A 111 -12.68 2.09 23.70
C SER A 111 -13.77 2.62 22.75
N GLY A 112 -14.85 1.85 22.61
CA GLY A 112 -16.05 2.25 21.87
C GLY A 112 -15.88 2.38 20.35
N GLN A 113 -14.77 1.87 19.76
CA GLN A 113 -14.49 2.02 18.35
C GLN A 113 -14.26 0.69 17.65
N TRP A 114 -14.77 0.59 16.42
CA TRP A 114 -14.32 -0.41 15.46
C TRP A 114 -12.97 0.01 14.88
N ARG A 115 -12.07 -0.95 14.79
CA ARG A 115 -10.76 -0.83 14.17
C ARG A 115 -10.52 -2.03 13.27
N CYS A 116 -9.44 -2.01 12.48
CA CYS A 116 -9.24 -3.05 11.50
C CYS A 116 -7.77 -3.44 11.34
N LEU A 117 -7.55 -4.73 11.17
CA LEU A 117 -6.28 -5.32 10.76
C LEU A 117 -6.43 -5.80 9.31
N TRP A 118 -5.53 -5.36 8.45
CA TRP A 118 -5.42 -5.83 7.07
C TRP A 118 -4.54 -7.06 7.02
N VAL A 119 -4.98 -8.09 6.34
CA VAL A 119 -4.30 -9.37 6.21
C VAL A 119 -4.04 -9.66 4.74
N ASP A 120 -2.77 -9.72 4.37
CA ASP A 120 -2.33 -10.17 3.05
C ASP A 120 -1.77 -11.59 3.12
N VAL A 121 -2.06 -12.41 2.12
CA VAL A 121 -1.41 -13.70 1.90
C VAL A 121 -0.77 -13.69 0.52
N GLU A 122 0.56 -13.74 0.46
CA GLU A 122 1.31 -13.77 -0.79
C GLU A 122 1.37 -15.21 -1.33
N LEU A 123 0.80 -15.42 -2.51
CA LEU A 123 0.76 -16.71 -3.19
C LEU A 123 1.89 -16.80 -4.21
N ASP A 124 3.10 -17.09 -3.76
CA ASP A 124 4.25 -17.15 -4.67
C ASP A 124 4.19 -18.36 -5.63
N ASP A 125 4.99 -18.28 -6.67
CA ASP A 125 5.05 -19.30 -7.74
C ASP A 125 5.45 -20.69 -7.26
N ARG A 126 6.11 -20.81 -6.10
CA ARG A 126 6.62 -22.06 -5.54
C ARG A 126 5.60 -22.80 -4.69
N MET A 127 4.49 -22.14 -4.34
CA MET A 127 3.43 -22.78 -3.57
C MET A 127 2.77 -23.91 -4.37
N GLN A 128 2.45 -24.99 -3.70
CA GLN A 128 1.63 -26.04 -4.28
C GLN A 128 0.15 -25.57 -4.31
N ALA A 129 -0.60 -26.02 -5.32
CA ALA A 129 -2.04 -25.84 -5.33
C ALA A 129 -2.67 -26.66 -4.18
N GLY A 130 -3.65 -26.03 -3.51
CA GLY A 130 -4.31 -26.65 -2.36
C GLY A 130 -4.86 -25.65 -1.37
N GLU A 131 -5.34 -26.13 -0.26
CA GLU A 131 -5.97 -25.36 0.80
C GLU A 131 -5.01 -25.21 1.99
N TYR A 132 -4.90 -23.99 2.48
CA TYR A 132 -4.04 -23.61 3.60
C TYR A 132 -4.89 -22.89 4.65
N PRO A 133 -5.20 -23.53 5.78
CA PRO A 133 -5.86 -22.83 6.90
C PRO A 133 -4.96 -21.72 7.46
N VAL A 134 -5.56 -20.56 7.64
CA VAL A 134 -4.91 -19.39 8.27
C VAL A 134 -5.77 -18.96 9.44
N LYS A 135 -5.20 -19.02 10.64
CA LYS A 135 -5.84 -18.56 11.87
C LYS A 135 -5.02 -17.41 12.45
N LEU A 136 -5.69 -16.37 12.89
CA LEU A 136 -5.11 -15.25 13.59
C LEU A 136 -5.55 -15.29 15.05
N ARG A 137 -4.60 -15.45 15.96
CA ARG A 137 -4.90 -15.38 17.38
C ARG A 137 -4.66 -13.96 17.88
N LEU A 138 -5.73 -13.32 18.35
CA LEU A 138 -5.68 -12.01 18.99
C LEU A 138 -5.80 -12.22 20.48
N GLU A 139 -4.85 -11.65 21.25
CA GLU A 139 -4.75 -11.83 22.69
C GLU A 139 -4.55 -10.49 23.40
N LYS A 140 -4.95 -10.44 24.67
CA LYS A 140 -4.65 -9.35 25.60
C LYS A 140 -4.19 -9.96 26.93
N ASP A 141 -3.02 -9.58 27.40
CA ASP A 141 -2.44 -10.04 28.67
C ASP A 141 -2.44 -11.59 28.83
N GLY A 142 -2.28 -12.33 27.72
CA GLY A 142 -2.30 -13.78 27.68
C GLY A 142 -3.70 -14.40 27.59
N GLU A 143 -4.77 -13.60 27.59
CA GLU A 143 -6.13 -14.09 27.36
C GLU A 143 -6.49 -13.96 25.86
N ILE A 144 -7.07 -15.02 25.28
CA ILE A 144 -7.49 -15.03 23.88
C ILE A 144 -8.76 -14.20 23.75
N LEU A 145 -8.70 -13.14 22.95
CA LEU A 145 -9.85 -12.32 22.57
C LEU A 145 -10.69 -12.98 21.49
N CYS A 146 -10.01 -13.46 20.43
CA CYS A 146 -10.65 -14.20 19.33
C CYS A 146 -9.61 -14.94 18.47
N GLU A 147 -10.12 -15.88 17.66
CA GLU A 147 -9.32 -16.64 16.69
C GLU A 147 -10.04 -16.67 15.32
N PRO A 148 -10.11 -15.53 14.57
CA PRO A 148 -10.63 -15.58 13.21
C PRO A 148 -9.81 -16.54 12.33
N GLU A 149 -10.51 -17.35 11.56
CA GLU A 149 -9.92 -18.36 10.68
C GLU A 149 -10.54 -18.30 9.30
N PHE A 150 -9.72 -18.48 8.28
CA PHE A 150 -10.15 -18.62 6.89
C PHE A 150 -9.27 -19.62 6.14
N ILE A 151 -9.78 -20.14 5.04
CA ILE A 151 -9.04 -20.99 4.12
C ILE A 151 -8.43 -20.12 3.02
N CYS A 152 -7.13 -20.20 2.83
CA CYS A 152 -6.44 -19.69 1.66
C CYS A 152 -6.31 -20.82 0.63
N GLU A 153 -7.01 -20.70 -0.49
CA GLU A 153 -6.97 -21.67 -1.58
C GLU A 153 -6.07 -21.17 -2.70
N VAL A 154 -5.03 -21.93 -3.00
CA VAL A 154 -4.10 -21.69 -4.10
C VAL A 154 -4.49 -22.53 -5.30
N LEU A 155 -4.87 -21.90 -6.39
CA LEU A 155 -5.19 -22.57 -7.65
C LEU A 155 -3.91 -23.05 -8.35
N SER A 156 -4.03 -24.11 -9.18
CA SER A 156 -2.90 -24.64 -9.92
C SER A 156 -2.35 -23.69 -11.01
N ALA A 157 -3.21 -22.80 -11.51
CA ALA A 157 -2.82 -21.81 -12.51
C ALA A 157 -1.95 -20.71 -11.91
N LYS A 158 -1.12 -20.10 -12.75
CA LYS A 158 -0.26 -18.97 -12.42
C LYS A 158 -0.85 -17.68 -12.98
N LEU A 159 -0.75 -16.59 -12.21
CA LEU A 159 -1.08 -15.26 -12.71
C LEU A 159 -0.19 -14.94 -13.92
N PRO A 160 -0.76 -14.69 -15.10
CA PRO A 160 0.02 -14.31 -16.26
C PRO A 160 0.66 -12.94 -16.04
N LYS A 161 1.76 -12.71 -16.78
CA LYS A 161 2.33 -11.35 -16.86
C LYS A 161 1.30 -10.40 -17.48
N LEU A 162 1.22 -9.19 -16.93
CA LEU A 162 0.33 -8.16 -17.46
C LEU A 162 0.73 -7.84 -18.92
N PRO A 163 -0.17 -8.03 -19.92
CA PRO A 163 0.18 -7.88 -21.34
C PRO A 163 0.15 -6.43 -21.83
N ILE A 164 -0.29 -5.50 -20.98
CA ILE A 164 -0.41 -4.07 -21.32
C ILE A 164 0.58 -3.24 -20.51
N PRO A 165 1.11 -2.12 -21.04
CA PRO A 165 1.83 -1.14 -20.25
C PRO A 165 0.91 -0.55 -19.19
N TYR A 166 1.35 -0.59 -17.93
CA TYR A 166 0.62 -0.07 -16.78
C TYR A 166 1.55 0.78 -15.93
N THR A 167 1.14 2.01 -15.66
CA THR A 167 1.90 2.96 -14.85
C THR A 167 1.04 3.59 -13.77
N GLU A 168 1.66 3.84 -12.64
CA GLU A 168 1.18 4.77 -11.61
C GLU A 168 2.19 5.92 -11.57
N TRP A 169 1.73 7.11 -11.89
CA TRP A 169 2.63 8.26 -11.93
C TRP A 169 3.10 8.64 -10.53
N PHE A 170 4.39 8.77 -10.38
CA PHE A 170 4.95 9.43 -9.22
C PHE A 170 6.07 10.39 -9.65
N HIS A 171 6.18 11.49 -8.92
CA HIS A 171 7.20 12.50 -9.18
C HIS A 171 8.32 12.36 -8.17
N SER A 172 9.52 12.01 -8.63
CA SER A 172 10.67 11.70 -7.76
C SER A 172 11.25 12.91 -7.00
N ASP A 173 10.90 14.13 -7.42
CA ASP A 173 11.20 15.35 -6.66
C ASP A 173 10.44 15.39 -5.32
N CYS A 174 9.19 14.87 -5.27
CA CYS A 174 8.46 14.72 -4.02
C CYS A 174 9.20 13.84 -3.00
N LEU A 175 9.95 12.84 -3.47
CA LEU A 175 10.79 12.00 -2.61
C LEU A 175 11.97 12.79 -2.05
N ALA A 176 12.63 13.62 -2.89
CA ALA A 176 13.73 14.46 -2.44
C ALA A 176 13.27 15.44 -1.35
N ASP A 177 12.11 16.07 -1.55
CA ASP A 177 11.51 16.99 -0.57
C ASP A 177 11.10 16.28 0.72
N TYR A 178 10.38 15.19 0.63
CA TYR A 178 9.88 14.47 1.81
C TYR A 178 11.02 13.90 2.67
N TYR A 179 12.02 13.29 2.04
CA TYR A 179 13.14 12.68 2.74
C TYR A 179 14.30 13.67 3.00
N GLN A 180 14.18 14.92 2.57
CA GLN A 180 15.19 15.98 2.73
C GLN A 180 16.56 15.55 2.20
N VAL A 181 16.58 15.02 0.98
CA VAL A 181 17.80 14.56 0.29
C VAL A 181 18.07 15.37 -0.96
N GLU A 182 19.35 15.57 -1.27
CA GLU A 182 19.76 16.21 -2.51
C GLU A 182 19.40 15.31 -3.72
N VAL A 183 18.80 15.91 -4.75
CA VAL A 183 18.47 15.24 -6.00
C VAL A 183 19.74 14.68 -6.65
N PHE A 184 19.66 13.44 -7.14
CA PHE A 184 20.76 12.67 -7.73
C PHE A 184 21.89 12.25 -6.77
N SER A 185 21.79 12.54 -5.47
CA SER A 185 22.68 11.95 -4.46
C SER A 185 22.50 10.43 -4.40
N ASP A 186 23.47 9.70 -3.81
CA ASP A 186 23.35 8.25 -3.67
C ASP A 186 22.12 7.86 -2.85
N ARG A 187 21.82 8.62 -1.78
CA ARG A 187 20.62 8.37 -0.96
C ARG A 187 19.31 8.61 -1.73
N TYR A 188 19.26 9.63 -2.58
CA TYR A 188 18.11 9.84 -3.48
C TYR A 188 17.89 8.63 -4.39
N TRP A 189 18.95 8.10 -5.03
CA TRP A 189 18.83 6.95 -5.91
C TRP A 189 18.39 5.68 -5.18
N GLU A 190 18.83 5.48 -3.94
CA GLU A 190 18.36 4.37 -3.08
C GLU A 190 16.84 4.47 -2.85
N ILE A 191 16.37 5.65 -2.42
CA ILE A 191 14.95 5.89 -2.16
C ILE A 191 14.11 5.67 -3.42
N VAL A 192 14.50 6.29 -4.55
CA VAL A 192 13.79 6.11 -5.84
C VAL A 192 13.71 4.63 -6.21
N LYS A 193 14.81 3.88 -6.04
CA LYS A 193 14.83 2.44 -6.31
C LYS A 193 13.85 1.67 -5.44
N GLU A 194 13.75 1.97 -4.15
CA GLU A 194 12.78 1.34 -3.23
C GLU A 194 11.33 1.59 -3.69
N PHE A 195 11.01 2.80 -4.11
CA PHE A 195 9.68 3.13 -4.65
C PHE A 195 9.39 2.42 -5.97
N VAL A 196 10.36 2.35 -6.89
CA VAL A 196 10.22 1.60 -8.15
C VAL A 196 10.02 0.11 -7.88
N GLN A 197 10.76 -0.49 -6.93
CA GLN A 197 10.57 -1.87 -6.51
C GLN A 197 9.16 -2.11 -5.93
N SER A 198 8.65 -1.15 -5.14
CA SER A 198 7.28 -1.20 -4.64
C SER A 198 6.26 -1.16 -5.77
N ALA A 199 6.43 -0.26 -6.75
CA ALA A 199 5.56 -0.17 -7.93
C ALA A 199 5.55 -1.49 -8.72
N VAL A 200 6.71 -2.09 -8.97
CA VAL A 200 6.83 -3.39 -9.66
C VAL A 200 6.15 -4.51 -8.87
N LYS A 201 6.30 -4.53 -7.54
CA LYS A 201 5.58 -5.48 -6.67
C LYS A 201 4.06 -5.35 -6.84
N HIS A 202 3.55 -4.14 -7.08
CA HIS A 202 2.14 -3.84 -7.35
C HIS A 202 1.78 -3.89 -8.85
N LYS A 203 2.62 -4.56 -9.66
CA LYS A 203 2.39 -4.86 -11.09
C LYS A 203 2.55 -3.68 -12.04
N CYS A 204 3.08 -2.54 -11.60
CA CYS A 204 3.51 -1.50 -12.53
C CYS A 204 4.69 -2.03 -13.37
N ASN A 205 4.58 -1.93 -14.68
CA ASN A 205 5.62 -2.34 -15.63
C ASN A 205 6.10 -1.18 -16.51
N MET A 206 5.51 0.00 -16.35
CA MET A 206 5.89 1.24 -17.03
C MET A 206 6.19 2.33 -16.01
N LEU A 207 7.20 3.15 -16.27
CA LEU A 207 7.65 4.21 -15.39
C LEU A 207 7.64 5.56 -16.11
N LEU A 208 6.98 6.56 -15.51
CA LEU A 208 7.09 7.96 -15.96
C LEU A 208 8.54 8.43 -15.78
N THR A 209 9.13 8.93 -16.86
CA THR A 209 10.56 9.25 -16.94
C THR A 209 10.75 10.74 -17.16
N PRO A 210 11.26 11.48 -16.17
CA PRO A 210 11.39 12.94 -16.24
C PRO A 210 12.60 13.35 -17.09
N VAL A 211 12.54 13.09 -18.40
CA VAL A 211 13.61 13.52 -19.35
C VAL A 211 13.79 15.02 -19.28
N PHE A 212 12.69 15.77 -19.40
CA PHE A 212 12.59 17.19 -19.09
C PHE A 212 11.44 17.37 -18.13
N THR A 213 11.69 17.93 -16.96
CA THR A 213 10.68 18.05 -15.92
C THR A 213 9.90 19.36 -16.07
N PRO A 214 8.65 19.36 -16.54
CA PRO A 214 7.80 20.54 -16.46
C PRO A 214 7.40 20.77 -14.99
N PRO A 215 7.21 22.02 -14.55
CA PRO A 215 6.78 22.35 -13.19
C PRO A 215 5.29 22.13 -13.00
N LEU A 216 4.80 20.90 -13.28
CA LEU A 216 3.42 20.51 -13.01
C LEU A 216 3.19 20.50 -11.49
N ASP A 217 1.99 20.81 -11.06
CA ASP A 217 1.56 20.79 -9.65
C ASP A 217 2.34 21.74 -8.72
N THR A 218 3.10 22.68 -9.28
CA THR A 218 3.80 23.69 -8.50
C THR A 218 2.86 24.86 -8.24
N ALA A 219 2.72 25.24 -6.97
CA ALA A 219 1.93 26.42 -6.59
C ALA A 219 2.50 27.71 -7.26
N ILE A 220 1.61 28.67 -7.54
CA ILE A 220 2.02 29.98 -8.12
C ILE A 220 3.05 30.64 -7.20
N GLY A 221 4.22 30.95 -7.77
CA GLY A 221 5.35 31.54 -7.03
C GLY A 221 6.15 30.55 -6.19
N GLY A 222 5.81 29.26 -6.25
CA GLY A 222 6.59 28.19 -5.64
C GLY A 222 7.69 27.67 -6.57
N GLU A 223 8.64 26.95 -5.96
CA GLU A 223 9.69 26.22 -6.64
C GLU A 223 9.65 24.76 -6.22
N ARG A 224 10.11 23.86 -7.08
CA ARG A 224 10.30 22.45 -6.75
C ARG A 224 11.67 21.99 -7.25
N PRO A 225 12.29 20.98 -6.61
CA PRO A 225 13.55 20.44 -7.05
C PRO A 225 13.49 19.92 -8.48
N THR A 226 14.49 20.24 -9.28
CA THR A 226 14.60 19.75 -10.66
C THR A 226 15.13 18.33 -10.66
N VAL A 227 14.35 17.40 -11.20
CA VAL A 227 14.72 15.98 -11.39
C VAL A 227 14.93 15.63 -12.86
N GLN A 228 15.21 16.64 -13.68
CA GLN A 228 15.47 16.46 -15.11
C GLN A 228 16.66 15.53 -15.33
N LEU A 229 16.45 14.45 -16.09
CA LEU A 229 17.44 13.40 -16.30
C LEU A 229 18.43 13.68 -17.44
N VAL A 230 18.09 14.62 -18.31
CA VAL A 230 18.97 15.06 -19.40
C VAL A 230 19.52 16.43 -19.07
N ASP A 231 20.83 16.50 -18.89
CA ASP A 231 21.52 17.78 -18.71
C ASP A 231 21.50 18.56 -20.04
N VAL A 232 21.21 19.85 -19.97
CA VAL A 232 21.19 20.73 -21.14
C VAL A 232 22.12 21.89 -20.90
N GLU A 233 23.16 22.02 -21.68
CA GLU A 233 24.09 23.14 -21.67
C GLU A 233 23.90 23.98 -22.92
N VAL A 234 23.88 25.31 -22.74
CA VAL A 234 23.75 26.25 -23.84
C VAL A 234 25.03 27.09 -23.92
N SER A 235 25.79 26.94 -24.98
CA SER A 235 27.00 27.73 -25.24
C SER A 235 26.67 28.96 -26.11
N GLU A 236 27.68 29.83 -26.25
CA GLU A 236 27.59 30.99 -27.13
C GLU A 236 27.13 30.64 -28.55
N GLY A 237 26.23 31.47 -29.12
CA GLY A 237 25.62 31.19 -30.43
C GLY A 237 24.45 30.19 -30.41
N LYS A 238 23.85 29.95 -29.23
CA LYS A 238 22.71 29.03 -29.05
C LYS A 238 23.02 27.59 -29.49
N LYS A 239 24.23 27.11 -29.27
CA LYS A 239 24.56 25.70 -29.47
C LYS A 239 24.23 24.92 -28.21
N TYR A 240 23.50 23.84 -28.35
CA TYR A 240 23.09 22.97 -27.25
C TYR A 240 23.96 21.73 -27.19
N SER A 241 24.33 21.32 -25.98
CA SER A 241 24.90 20.02 -25.68
C SER A 241 24.06 19.30 -24.64
N PHE A 242 24.08 17.97 -24.67
CA PHE A 242 23.22 17.15 -23.82
C PHE A 242 24.02 16.10 -23.09
N GLY A 243 23.78 16.00 -21.77
CA GLY A 243 24.32 14.96 -20.91
C GLY A 243 23.26 13.90 -20.58
N PHE A 244 23.61 12.61 -20.66
CA PHE A 244 22.66 11.50 -20.47
C PHE A 244 23.01 10.60 -19.29
N ASN A 245 23.88 11.03 -18.37
CA ASN A 245 24.34 10.16 -17.29
C ASN A 245 23.23 9.77 -16.33
N ASN A 246 22.43 10.73 -15.90
CA ASN A 246 21.29 10.50 -15.01
C ASN A 246 20.20 9.67 -15.71
N LEU A 247 19.91 9.95 -16.98
CA LEU A 247 18.96 9.15 -17.77
C LEU A 247 19.41 7.69 -17.89
N ARG A 248 20.69 7.43 -18.17
CA ARG A 248 21.22 6.08 -18.21
C ARG A 248 21.14 5.37 -16.86
N LYS A 249 21.44 6.09 -15.76
CA LYS A 249 21.32 5.54 -14.39
C LYS A 249 19.87 5.19 -14.06
N TRP A 250 18.93 6.08 -14.38
CA TRP A 250 17.48 5.85 -14.23
C TRP A 250 17.00 4.61 -14.97
N VAL A 251 17.28 4.53 -16.27
CA VAL A 251 16.84 3.41 -17.12
C VAL A 251 17.42 2.09 -16.61
N ARG A 252 18.72 2.03 -16.29
CA ARG A 252 19.35 0.81 -15.75
C ARG A 252 18.71 0.39 -14.44
N MET A 253 18.59 1.31 -13.48
CA MET A 253 17.97 1.05 -12.19
C MET A 253 16.53 0.53 -12.35
N ALA A 254 15.73 1.15 -13.22
CA ALA A 254 14.35 0.75 -13.46
C ALA A 254 14.25 -0.65 -14.11
N LEU A 255 15.09 -0.95 -15.12
CA LEU A 255 15.18 -2.28 -15.73
C LEU A 255 15.59 -3.34 -14.71
N ASP A 256 16.58 -3.05 -13.87
CA ASP A 256 17.04 -3.95 -12.79
C ASP A 256 15.94 -4.24 -11.75
N CYS A 257 14.99 -3.30 -11.56
CA CYS A 257 13.82 -3.48 -10.72
C CYS A 257 12.68 -4.28 -11.40
N GLY A 258 12.69 -4.43 -12.73
CA GLY A 258 11.66 -5.16 -13.48
C GLY A 258 10.71 -4.28 -14.30
N ILE A 259 10.97 -2.99 -14.44
CA ILE A 259 10.26 -2.10 -15.37
C ILE A 259 10.61 -2.50 -16.82
N GLU A 260 9.65 -2.40 -17.73
CA GLU A 260 9.78 -2.82 -19.13
C GLU A 260 9.52 -1.66 -20.11
N TYR A 261 8.75 -0.68 -19.69
CA TYR A 261 8.34 0.44 -20.53
C TYR A 261 8.66 1.77 -19.85
N PHE A 262 8.92 2.77 -20.66
CA PHE A 262 9.19 4.12 -20.17
C PHE A 262 8.25 5.10 -20.87
N GLU A 263 7.53 5.87 -20.08
CA GLU A 263 6.71 6.97 -20.55
C GLU A 263 7.55 8.26 -20.51
N ILE A 264 7.59 9.01 -21.62
CA ILE A 264 8.40 10.22 -21.78
C ILE A 264 7.49 11.41 -22.12
#